data_4312568e74a6f0044078fd0e2d8d9a74
#
_entry.id   4312568e74a6f0044078fd0e2d8d9a74
#
_cell.length_a   1.000
_cell.length_b   1.000
_cell.length_c   1.000
_cell.angle_alpha   90.00
_cell.angle_beta   90.00
_cell.angle_gamma   90.00
#
_symmetry.space_group_name_H-M   'P 1'
#
loop_
_entity.id
_entity.type
_entity.pdbx_description
1 polymer ?
#
loop_
_entity_poly.entity_id
_entity_poly.type
_entity_poly.pdbx_seq_one_letter_code
_entity_poly.pdbx_strand_id
1 'polypeptide(L)'
;MSRLALEKHCWAEIDLTALRSNFEYIHRAVGGDICAVVKADAYGHGDTTIAHALQQAGAAAFAVSSLGEGRHLRRSGITKPILILGFADPSYAAALAENDIATACFSTEYAQALSAAAVKAGVQAKVHLKIDTGMGRIGFAVRSGFDETIHELEALYTLPGLDICGVFQHFAVADSNTPADTAYTDEQHALFARVVARLQADGFATGTVHCANSAAQLRHPEWRHDMTRAGIILYGLDPSDDVRFPALQPVMSLKCVVTFVKDLQPGQSVSYGRTFTAERPMRVATVCVGYADGYPRRLSGGLGVMNIHGHAAPVVGRVCMDQTMLDVTDIPNVKMGNEVTVFGPGGGDTADTIAAKTQTINYEIVCGLARRVPRVYKENGKICEIWNDLEET
;
A
#
# COMPACT_ATOMS: atom_id res chain seq x y z
N MET A 1 -29.04 8.22 3.66
CA MET A 1 -27.76 8.69 4.20
C MET A 1 -27.57 10.14 3.78
N SER A 2 -27.48 11.10 4.70
CA SER A 2 -27.15 12.48 4.37
C SER A 2 -25.73 12.49 3.83
N ARG A 3 -25.51 13.01 2.61
CA ARG A 3 -24.16 13.26 2.11
C ARG A 3 -23.49 14.22 3.08
N LEU A 4 -22.50 13.74 3.84
CA LEU A 4 -21.63 14.62 4.63
C LEU A 4 -21.00 15.62 3.67
N ALA A 5 -21.14 16.91 3.98
CA ALA A 5 -20.46 17.94 3.22
C ALA A 5 -18.98 17.88 3.61
N LEU A 6 -18.08 17.83 2.62
CA LEU A 6 -16.64 17.89 2.89
C LEU A 6 -16.29 19.16 3.65
N GLU A 7 -15.80 19.04 4.88
CA GLU A 7 -15.10 20.13 5.53
C GLU A 7 -13.78 20.39 4.78
N LYS A 8 -13.69 21.54 4.11
CA LYS A 8 -12.48 21.90 3.37
C LYS A 8 -11.36 22.31 4.31
N HIS A 9 -10.66 21.32 4.85
CA HIS A 9 -9.46 21.48 5.67
C HIS A 9 -8.28 20.81 4.98
N CYS A 10 -8.01 19.54 5.28
CA CYS A 10 -7.05 18.69 4.58
C CYS A 10 -7.77 17.40 4.19
N TRP A 11 -7.66 16.95 2.94
CA TRP A 11 -8.32 15.73 2.45
C TRP A 11 -7.49 15.03 1.38
N ALA A 12 -7.65 13.72 1.26
CA ALA A 12 -7.08 12.94 0.17
C ALA A 12 -8.15 12.70 -0.91
N GLU A 13 -7.91 13.16 -2.12
CA GLU A 13 -8.72 12.78 -3.29
C GLU A 13 -8.22 11.45 -3.83
N ILE A 14 -9.13 10.49 -3.99
CA ILE A 14 -8.85 9.14 -4.48
C ILE A 14 -9.59 8.93 -5.80
N ASP A 15 -8.85 8.77 -6.89
CA ASP A 15 -9.40 8.59 -8.24
C ASP A 15 -9.65 7.11 -8.54
N LEU A 16 -10.90 6.67 -8.42
CA LEU A 16 -11.32 5.31 -8.73
C LEU A 16 -11.23 4.99 -10.23
N THR A 17 -11.26 6.01 -11.10
CA THR A 17 -11.07 5.81 -12.54
C THR A 17 -9.64 5.43 -12.84
N ALA A 18 -8.68 6.12 -12.23
CA ALA A 18 -7.26 5.77 -12.32
C ALA A 18 -6.99 4.38 -11.73
N LEU A 19 -7.60 4.05 -10.57
CA LEU A 19 -7.47 2.74 -9.94
C LEU A 19 -7.93 1.61 -10.89
N ARG A 20 -9.10 1.76 -11.52
CA ARG A 20 -9.63 0.77 -12.48
C ARG A 20 -8.74 0.66 -13.71
N SER A 21 -8.28 1.79 -14.25
CA SER A 21 -7.36 1.82 -15.40
C SER A 21 -6.04 1.10 -15.09
N ASN A 22 -5.48 1.30 -13.89
CA ASN A 22 -4.29 0.59 -13.43
C ASN A 22 -4.55 -0.92 -13.33
N PHE A 23 -5.67 -1.32 -12.71
CA PHE A 23 -6.05 -2.73 -12.63
C PHE A 23 -6.19 -3.38 -14.00
N GLU A 24 -6.88 -2.74 -14.94
CA GLU A 24 -7.04 -3.23 -16.32
C GLU A 24 -5.72 -3.32 -17.07
N TYR A 25 -4.82 -2.35 -16.89
CA TYR A 25 -3.48 -2.38 -17.47
C TYR A 25 -2.70 -3.59 -16.95
N ILE A 26 -2.68 -3.79 -15.62
CA ILE A 26 -2.00 -4.92 -14.99
C ILE A 26 -2.61 -6.25 -15.45
N HIS A 27 -3.93 -6.36 -15.45
CA HIS A 27 -4.63 -7.59 -15.85
C HIS A 27 -4.33 -7.97 -17.30
N ARG A 28 -4.29 -7.01 -18.22
CA ARG A 28 -3.90 -7.25 -19.61
C ARG A 28 -2.44 -7.68 -19.76
N ALA A 29 -1.55 -7.08 -18.99
CA ALA A 29 -0.11 -7.41 -19.03
C ALA A 29 0.17 -8.81 -18.48
N VAL A 30 -0.51 -9.21 -17.40
CA VAL A 30 -0.30 -10.50 -16.72
C VAL A 30 -1.07 -11.64 -17.41
N GLY A 31 -2.29 -11.39 -17.89
CA GLY A 31 -3.15 -12.38 -18.53
C GLY A 31 -3.60 -13.52 -17.60
N GLY A 32 -3.83 -13.22 -16.30
CA GLY A 32 -4.23 -14.20 -15.30
C GLY A 32 -4.83 -13.53 -14.05
N ASP A 33 -5.11 -14.33 -13.04
CA ASP A 33 -5.74 -13.88 -11.81
C ASP A 33 -4.86 -12.91 -11.01
N ILE A 34 -5.50 -11.88 -10.46
CA ILE A 34 -4.84 -10.85 -9.63
C ILE A 34 -5.40 -10.89 -8.22
N CYS A 35 -4.53 -11.08 -7.25
CA CYS A 35 -4.77 -10.80 -5.85
C CYS A 35 -4.45 -9.32 -5.59
N ALA A 36 -5.46 -8.54 -5.23
CA ALA A 36 -5.30 -7.14 -4.87
C ALA A 36 -4.81 -7.02 -3.42
N VAL A 37 -3.65 -6.38 -3.22
CA VAL A 37 -3.08 -6.16 -1.88
C VAL A 37 -3.62 -4.85 -1.34
N VAL A 38 -4.50 -4.95 -0.33
CA VAL A 38 -5.25 -3.83 0.27
C VAL A 38 -4.96 -3.64 1.77
N LYS A 39 -3.85 -4.20 2.25
CA LYS A 39 -3.38 -4.00 3.64
C LYS A 39 -3.07 -2.54 3.94
N ALA A 40 -2.97 -2.19 5.23
CA ALA A 40 -2.67 -0.84 5.70
C ALA A 40 -3.64 0.20 5.11
N ASP A 41 -4.95 -0.05 5.27
CA ASP A 41 -6.01 0.81 4.75
C ASP A 41 -5.87 1.05 3.23
N ALA A 42 -5.64 -0.05 2.46
CA ALA A 42 -5.33 0.00 1.03
C ALA A 42 -4.18 0.99 0.73
N TYR A 43 -3.06 0.86 1.44
CA TYR A 43 -1.93 1.79 1.36
C TYR A 43 -2.36 3.26 1.62
N GLY A 44 -3.23 3.47 2.60
CA GLY A 44 -3.75 4.78 2.99
C GLY A 44 -4.87 5.34 2.10
N HIS A 45 -5.35 4.56 1.12
CA HIS A 45 -6.40 5.00 0.18
C HIS A 45 -7.83 4.71 0.65
N GLY A 46 -8.01 4.00 1.78
CA GLY A 46 -9.32 3.55 2.28
C GLY A 46 -9.71 2.17 1.74
N ASP A 47 -9.55 1.14 2.57
CA ASP A 47 -9.59 -0.26 2.16
C ASP A 47 -10.97 -0.71 1.65
N THR A 48 -12.05 -0.27 2.27
CA THR A 48 -13.42 -0.68 1.92
C THR A 48 -13.78 -0.26 0.50
N THR A 49 -13.70 1.03 0.18
CA THR A 49 -14.09 1.55 -1.13
C THR A 49 -13.15 1.05 -2.22
N ILE A 50 -11.84 0.99 -1.95
CA ILE A 50 -10.84 0.42 -2.86
C ILE A 50 -11.12 -1.06 -3.13
N ALA A 51 -11.38 -1.87 -2.11
CA ALA A 51 -11.65 -3.30 -2.28
C ALA A 51 -12.94 -3.54 -3.09
N HIS A 52 -14.01 -2.77 -2.84
CA HIS A 52 -15.23 -2.84 -3.65
C HIS A 52 -14.98 -2.49 -5.12
N ALA A 53 -14.24 -1.41 -5.38
CA ALA A 53 -13.90 -1.00 -6.75
C ALA A 53 -13.09 -2.09 -7.47
N LEU A 54 -12.11 -2.70 -6.79
CA LEU A 54 -11.28 -3.77 -7.36
C LEU A 54 -12.04 -5.09 -7.51
N GLN A 55 -12.94 -5.43 -6.57
CA GLN A 55 -13.82 -6.61 -6.71
C GLN A 55 -14.72 -6.48 -7.95
N GLN A 56 -15.29 -5.30 -8.18
CA GLN A 56 -16.09 -4.99 -9.37
C GLN A 56 -15.25 -5.01 -10.66
N ALA A 57 -13.98 -4.59 -10.58
CA ALA A 57 -13.04 -4.63 -11.71
C ALA A 57 -12.55 -6.06 -12.03
N GLY A 58 -12.80 -7.05 -11.17
CA GLY A 58 -12.48 -8.45 -11.41
C GLY A 58 -11.30 -9.00 -10.62
N ALA A 59 -10.90 -8.36 -9.51
CA ALA A 59 -9.89 -8.93 -8.62
C ALA A 59 -10.32 -10.32 -8.15
N ALA A 60 -9.44 -11.31 -8.29
CA ALA A 60 -9.72 -12.71 -7.97
C ALA A 60 -9.65 -12.99 -6.46
N ALA A 61 -8.78 -12.28 -5.75
CA ALA A 61 -8.56 -12.39 -4.32
C ALA A 61 -8.09 -11.08 -3.73
N PHE A 62 -8.07 -10.99 -2.40
CA PHE A 62 -7.50 -9.86 -1.65
C PHE A 62 -6.42 -10.33 -0.68
N ALA A 63 -5.42 -9.49 -0.45
CA ALA A 63 -4.38 -9.76 0.54
C ALA A 63 -4.28 -8.62 1.55
N VAL A 64 -4.21 -9.02 2.83
CA VAL A 64 -4.17 -8.13 3.99
C VAL A 64 -3.00 -8.50 4.91
N SER A 65 -2.77 -7.74 5.97
CA SER A 65 -1.69 -7.96 6.94
C SER A 65 -2.16 -8.60 8.24
N SER A 66 -3.44 -8.47 8.58
CA SER A 66 -3.97 -8.93 9.86
C SER A 66 -5.38 -9.49 9.74
N LEU A 67 -5.79 -10.28 10.75
CA LEU A 67 -7.18 -10.76 10.88
C LEU A 67 -8.17 -9.60 11.01
N GLY A 68 -7.78 -8.52 11.69
CA GLY A 68 -8.61 -7.32 11.84
C GLY A 68 -8.97 -6.69 10.48
N GLU A 69 -7.98 -6.50 9.61
CA GLU A 69 -8.19 -6.00 8.24
C GLU A 69 -9.09 -6.97 7.42
N GLY A 70 -8.80 -8.27 7.46
CA GLY A 70 -9.61 -9.26 6.75
C GLY A 70 -11.07 -9.29 7.19
N ARG A 71 -11.32 -9.23 8.51
CA ARG A 71 -12.69 -9.15 9.06
C ARG A 71 -13.38 -7.83 8.71
N HIS A 72 -12.64 -6.73 8.64
CA HIS A 72 -13.17 -5.45 8.20
C HIS A 72 -13.70 -5.55 6.76
N LEU A 73 -12.90 -6.08 5.85
CA LEU A 73 -13.31 -6.33 4.46
C LEU A 73 -14.52 -7.28 4.36
N ARG A 74 -14.56 -8.35 5.14
CA ARG A 74 -15.74 -9.24 5.15
C ARG A 74 -17.00 -8.52 5.58
N ARG A 75 -16.93 -7.74 6.68
CA ARG A 75 -18.08 -6.95 7.17
C ARG A 75 -18.54 -5.89 6.17
N SER A 76 -17.63 -5.34 5.37
CA SER A 76 -17.99 -4.42 4.29
C SER A 76 -18.62 -5.11 3.07
N GLY A 77 -18.66 -6.46 3.01
CA GLY A 77 -19.32 -7.22 1.93
C GLY A 77 -18.36 -7.74 0.85
N ILE A 78 -17.05 -7.77 1.09
CA ILE A 78 -16.12 -8.42 0.18
C ILE A 78 -16.31 -9.94 0.24
N THR A 79 -16.59 -10.57 -0.91
CA THR A 79 -16.90 -12.00 -1.04
C THR A 79 -15.76 -12.84 -1.59
N LYS A 80 -14.78 -12.22 -2.23
CA LYS A 80 -13.61 -12.90 -2.80
C LYS A 80 -12.71 -13.49 -1.72
N PRO A 81 -11.87 -14.50 -2.01
CA PRO A 81 -10.87 -15.03 -1.09
C PRO A 81 -10.02 -13.92 -0.47
N ILE A 82 -9.72 -14.04 0.83
CA ILE A 82 -8.85 -13.12 1.56
C ILE A 82 -7.69 -13.90 2.17
N LEU A 83 -6.46 -13.43 1.94
CA LEU A 83 -5.23 -14.01 2.47
C LEU A 83 -4.51 -13.02 3.39
N ILE A 84 -4.21 -13.44 4.63
CA ILE A 84 -3.28 -12.74 5.51
C ILE A 84 -1.85 -13.14 5.10
N LEU A 85 -1.06 -12.15 4.62
CA LEU A 85 0.30 -12.40 4.11
C LEU A 85 1.36 -12.65 5.19
N GLY A 86 0.98 -12.56 6.46
CA GLY A 86 1.89 -12.68 7.60
C GLY A 86 1.26 -13.48 8.74
N PHE A 87 1.57 -13.04 9.96
CA PHE A 87 1.13 -13.71 11.18
C PHE A 87 -0.34 -13.42 11.51
N ALA A 88 -1.08 -14.49 11.78
CA ALA A 88 -2.34 -14.44 12.52
C ALA A 88 -2.15 -15.31 13.79
N ASP A 89 -2.55 -14.81 14.96
CA ASP A 89 -2.43 -15.58 16.20
C ASP A 89 -3.24 -16.90 16.09
N PRO A 90 -2.61 -18.06 16.31
CA PRO A 90 -3.27 -19.36 16.21
C PRO A 90 -4.55 -19.49 17.07
N SER A 91 -4.63 -18.75 18.19
CA SER A 91 -5.83 -18.76 19.06
C SER A 91 -7.10 -18.27 18.35
N TYR A 92 -6.97 -17.57 17.21
CA TYR A 92 -8.07 -17.10 16.39
C TYR A 92 -8.46 -18.06 15.25
N ALA A 93 -8.08 -19.34 15.30
CA ALA A 93 -8.41 -20.34 14.28
C ALA A 93 -9.93 -20.38 13.96
N ALA A 94 -10.80 -20.32 14.96
CA ALA A 94 -12.25 -20.23 14.76
C ALA A 94 -12.64 -18.98 13.97
N ALA A 95 -12.11 -17.83 14.31
CA ALA A 95 -12.42 -16.57 13.63
C ALA A 95 -11.89 -16.52 12.19
N LEU A 96 -10.75 -17.14 11.89
CA LEU A 96 -10.25 -17.32 10.53
C LEU A 96 -11.25 -18.15 9.69
N ALA A 97 -11.69 -19.28 10.22
CA ALA A 97 -12.64 -20.17 9.55
C ALA A 97 -14.03 -19.53 9.36
N GLU A 98 -14.59 -18.91 10.42
CA GLU A 98 -15.89 -18.22 10.38
C GLU A 98 -15.96 -17.09 9.33
N ASN A 99 -14.84 -16.41 9.11
CA ASN A 99 -14.76 -15.32 8.13
C ASN A 99 -14.19 -15.76 6.78
N ASP A 100 -13.94 -17.06 6.58
CA ASP A 100 -13.33 -17.61 5.36
C ASP A 100 -12.05 -16.85 4.96
N ILE A 101 -11.12 -16.70 5.90
CA ILE A 101 -9.85 -15.99 5.71
C ILE A 101 -8.70 -16.99 5.82
N ALA A 102 -7.89 -17.09 4.76
CA ALA A 102 -6.68 -17.87 4.76
C ALA A 102 -5.51 -17.07 5.40
N THR A 103 -4.54 -17.78 5.97
CA THR A 103 -3.33 -17.16 6.54
C THR A 103 -2.06 -17.80 6.01
N ALA A 104 -0.93 -17.06 6.05
CA ALA A 104 0.37 -17.61 5.74
C ALA A 104 0.79 -18.63 6.82
N CYS A 105 1.21 -19.83 6.39
CA CYS A 105 1.88 -20.82 7.23
C CYS A 105 3.38 -20.78 6.90
N PHE A 106 4.22 -20.43 7.87
CA PHE A 106 5.59 -20.04 7.63
C PHE A 106 6.63 -20.77 8.51
N SER A 107 6.18 -21.64 9.43
CA SER A 107 7.03 -22.54 10.20
C SER A 107 6.24 -23.74 10.72
N THR A 108 6.94 -24.82 11.03
CA THR A 108 6.35 -26.02 11.62
C THR A 108 5.70 -25.76 12.97
N GLU A 109 6.32 -24.93 13.82
CA GLU A 109 5.74 -24.53 15.12
C GLU A 109 4.42 -23.78 14.94
N TYR A 110 4.38 -22.84 13.99
CA TYR A 110 3.15 -22.10 13.70
C TYR A 110 2.04 -23.03 13.18
N ALA A 111 2.39 -23.94 12.26
CA ALA A 111 1.46 -24.92 11.72
C ALA A 111 0.86 -25.82 12.81
N GLN A 112 1.69 -26.33 13.71
CA GLN A 112 1.28 -27.18 14.83
C GLN A 112 0.34 -26.41 15.80
N ALA A 113 0.71 -25.18 16.16
CA ALA A 113 -0.11 -24.34 17.03
C ALA A 113 -1.49 -24.03 16.41
N LEU A 114 -1.50 -23.67 15.12
CA LEU A 114 -2.75 -23.37 14.40
C LEU A 114 -3.62 -24.63 14.23
N SER A 115 -3.01 -25.78 13.90
CA SER A 115 -3.67 -27.08 13.82
C SER A 115 -4.34 -27.45 15.14
N ALA A 116 -3.60 -27.37 16.26
CA ALA A 116 -4.14 -27.68 17.58
C ALA A 116 -5.33 -26.76 17.96
N ALA A 117 -5.23 -25.47 17.65
CA ALA A 117 -6.31 -24.52 17.89
C ALA A 117 -7.54 -24.80 17.01
N ALA A 118 -7.34 -25.12 15.73
CA ALA A 118 -8.41 -25.46 14.80
C ALA A 118 -9.14 -26.73 15.22
N VAL A 119 -8.41 -27.78 15.58
CA VAL A 119 -8.98 -29.04 16.12
C VAL A 119 -9.79 -28.78 17.38
N LYS A 120 -9.25 -28.00 18.33
CA LYS A 120 -9.94 -27.63 19.58
C LYS A 120 -11.25 -26.88 19.30
N ALA A 121 -11.24 -26.03 18.26
CA ALA A 121 -12.43 -25.25 17.85
C ALA A 121 -13.39 -26.05 16.95
N GLY A 122 -13.04 -27.25 16.49
CA GLY A 122 -13.85 -28.06 15.58
C GLY A 122 -13.95 -27.46 14.17
N VAL A 123 -12.92 -26.74 13.71
CA VAL A 123 -12.87 -26.06 12.40
C VAL A 123 -11.66 -26.48 11.58
N GLN A 124 -11.64 -26.10 10.30
CA GLN A 124 -10.45 -26.14 9.45
C GLN A 124 -9.96 -24.72 9.16
N ALA A 125 -8.67 -24.47 9.38
CA ALA A 125 -8.02 -23.23 9.07
C ALA A 125 -7.36 -23.32 7.69
N LYS A 126 -7.74 -22.44 6.76
CA LYS A 126 -7.14 -22.31 5.44
C LYS A 126 -5.77 -21.69 5.54
N VAL A 127 -4.76 -22.33 4.92
CA VAL A 127 -3.39 -21.81 4.93
C VAL A 127 -2.74 -21.84 3.56
N HIS A 128 -1.91 -20.83 3.29
CA HIS A 128 -0.96 -20.86 2.19
C HIS A 128 0.45 -21.07 2.75
N LEU A 129 1.16 -22.10 2.29
CA LEU A 129 2.53 -22.37 2.68
C LEU A 129 3.43 -21.25 2.16
N LYS A 130 4.15 -20.59 3.07
CA LYS A 130 5.09 -19.51 2.73
C LYS A 130 6.49 -20.07 2.61
N ILE A 131 7.01 -20.08 1.38
CA ILE A 131 8.38 -20.50 1.09
C ILE A 131 9.31 -19.28 1.15
N ASP A 132 10.42 -19.39 1.87
CA ASP A 132 11.47 -18.39 1.85
C ASP A 132 12.59 -18.84 0.90
N THR A 133 12.61 -18.21 -0.26
CA THR A 133 13.62 -18.42 -1.30
C THR A 133 14.76 -17.39 -1.22
N GLY A 134 14.80 -16.59 -0.14
CA GLY A 134 15.84 -15.59 0.06
C GLY A 134 15.35 -14.17 0.39
N MET A 135 14.05 -13.99 0.69
CA MET A 135 13.57 -12.72 1.27
C MET A 135 14.05 -12.54 2.72
N GLY A 136 14.25 -13.65 3.46
CA GLY A 136 14.83 -13.64 4.81
C GLY A 136 13.92 -13.01 5.87
N ARG A 137 12.59 -13.06 5.68
CA ARG A 137 11.62 -12.43 6.59
C ARG A 137 10.79 -13.44 7.37
N ILE A 138 10.04 -14.28 6.68
CA ILE A 138 9.26 -15.42 7.21
C ILE A 138 9.18 -16.48 6.12
N GLY A 139 9.00 -17.74 6.48
CA GLY A 139 8.80 -18.86 5.55
C GLY A 139 9.76 -20.00 5.78
N PHE A 140 9.46 -21.14 5.16
CA PHE A 140 10.31 -22.31 5.15
C PHE A 140 11.53 -22.05 4.26
N ALA A 141 12.72 -22.07 4.86
CA ALA A 141 13.97 -21.59 4.25
C ALA A 141 14.65 -22.65 3.37
N VAL A 142 14.33 -22.66 2.09
CA VAL A 142 14.81 -23.69 1.13
C VAL A 142 16.26 -23.52 0.70
N ARG A 143 16.90 -22.38 0.96
CA ARG A 143 18.31 -22.16 0.63
C ARG A 143 19.28 -22.90 1.55
N SER A 144 18.90 -23.12 2.82
CA SER A 144 19.73 -23.77 3.82
C SER A 144 19.69 -25.29 3.81
N GLY A 145 18.65 -25.89 3.22
CA GLY A 145 18.47 -27.34 3.15
C GLY A 145 17.20 -27.65 2.36
N PHE A 146 17.35 -27.94 1.06
CA PHE A 146 16.18 -28.12 0.19
C PHE A 146 15.37 -29.37 0.56
N ASP A 147 16.02 -30.55 0.67
CA ASP A 147 15.33 -31.80 0.92
C ASP A 147 14.77 -31.87 2.35
N GLU A 148 15.46 -31.32 3.33
CA GLU A 148 14.97 -31.19 4.71
C GLU A 148 13.72 -30.31 4.77
N THR A 149 13.72 -29.19 4.05
CA THR A 149 12.57 -28.29 3.99
C THR A 149 11.38 -28.94 3.25
N ILE A 150 11.64 -29.75 2.21
CA ILE A 150 10.55 -30.50 1.54
C ILE A 150 9.92 -31.49 2.53
N HIS A 151 10.71 -32.26 3.28
CA HIS A 151 10.17 -33.19 4.29
C HIS A 151 9.40 -32.45 5.40
N GLU A 152 9.83 -31.25 5.82
CA GLU A 152 9.04 -30.40 6.71
C GLU A 152 7.68 -30.02 6.10
N LEU A 153 7.67 -29.57 4.86
CA LEU A 153 6.44 -29.17 4.17
C LEU A 153 5.47 -30.36 3.99
N GLU A 154 5.98 -31.53 3.60
CA GLU A 154 5.19 -32.77 3.46
C GLU A 154 4.53 -33.16 4.78
N ALA A 155 5.25 -33.06 5.88
CA ALA A 155 4.70 -33.37 7.21
C ALA A 155 3.52 -32.49 7.60
N LEU A 156 3.43 -31.25 7.09
CA LEU A 156 2.29 -30.36 7.38
C LEU A 156 0.96 -30.87 6.82
N TYR A 157 0.98 -31.63 5.73
CA TYR A 157 -0.24 -32.20 5.14
C TYR A 157 -0.88 -33.27 6.03
N THR A 158 -0.16 -33.79 7.03
CA THR A 158 -0.71 -34.73 8.00
C THR A 158 -1.35 -34.05 9.21
N LEU A 159 -1.20 -32.72 9.38
CA LEU A 159 -1.74 -32.00 10.52
C LEU A 159 -3.26 -31.83 10.39
N PRO A 160 -4.03 -32.34 11.37
CA PRO A 160 -5.49 -32.22 11.34
C PRO A 160 -5.89 -30.75 11.56
N GLY A 161 -7.05 -30.36 10.99
CA GLY A 161 -7.57 -29.00 11.16
C GLY A 161 -6.89 -27.93 10.30
N LEU A 162 -5.92 -28.30 9.45
CA LEU A 162 -5.38 -27.42 8.42
C LEU A 162 -5.91 -27.79 7.03
N ASP A 163 -6.27 -26.77 6.26
CA ASP A 163 -6.59 -26.86 4.83
C ASP A 163 -5.49 -26.10 4.06
N ILE A 164 -4.53 -26.83 3.49
CA ILE A 164 -3.44 -26.25 2.70
C ILE A 164 -3.99 -25.95 1.30
N CYS A 165 -4.36 -24.69 1.07
CA CYS A 165 -5.03 -24.23 -0.14
C CYS A 165 -4.17 -23.34 -1.03
N GLY A 166 -2.86 -23.18 -0.72
CA GLY A 166 -1.93 -22.44 -1.56
C GLY A 166 -0.48 -22.54 -1.14
N VAL A 167 0.41 -22.13 -2.05
CA VAL A 167 1.87 -22.03 -1.83
C VAL A 167 2.37 -20.72 -2.43
N PHE A 168 3.18 -19.98 -1.68
CA PHE A 168 3.71 -18.71 -2.18
C PHE A 168 5.10 -18.35 -1.64
N GLN A 169 5.76 -17.44 -2.35
CA GLN A 169 7.02 -16.81 -1.93
C GLN A 169 6.95 -15.28 -2.13
N HIS A 170 8.02 -14.56 -1.82
CA HIS A 170 8.16 -13.13 -2.09
C HIS A 170 9.56 -12.80 -2.54
N PHE A 171 9.67 -11.99 -3.62
CA PHE A 171 10.95 -11.54 -4.14
C PHE A 171 11.55 -10.43 -3.27
N ALA A 172 12.87 -10.46 -3.11
CA ALA A 172 13.58 -9.45 -2.34
C ALA A 172 13.93 -8.21 -3.17
N VAL A 173 14.31 -8.40 -4.44
CA VAL A 173 14.93 -7.38 -5.30
C VAL A 173 14.39 -7.39 -6.74
N ALA A 174 13.15 -7.84 -6.94
CA ALA A 174 12.52 -7.88 -8.27
C ALA A 174 12.32 -6.48 -8.90
N ASP A 175 12.47 -5.43 -8.10
CA ASP A 175 12.37 -4.02 -8.46
C ASP A 175 13.74 -3.33 -8.64
N SER A 176 14.81 -4.10 -8.77
CA SER A 176 16.17 -3.61 -9.12
C SER A 176 16.55 -4.01 -10.54
N ASN A 177 17.39 -3.19 -11.18
CA ASN A 177 17.95 -3.43 -12.52
C ASN A 177 19.41 -3.86 -12.49
N THR A 178 20.04 -4.04 -11.31
CA THR A 178 21.42 -4.51 -11.26
C THR A 178 21.52 -5.95 -11.73
N PRO A 179 22.61 -6.35 -12.44
CA PRO A 179 22.80 -7.75 -12.87
C PRO A 179 22.78 -8.75 -11.71
N ALA A 180 23.33 -8.36 -10.55
CA ALA A 180 23.37 -9.21 -9.36
C ALA A 180 21.96 -9.47 -8.80
N ASP A 181 21.11 -8.42 -8.72
CA ASP A 181 19.76 -8.53 -8.22
C ASP A 181 18.84 -9.26 -9.20
N THR A 182 19.08 -9.08 -10.51
CA THR A 182 18.36 -9.85 -11.54
C THR A 182 18.67 -11.34 -11.38
N ALA A 183 19.94 -11.71 -11.29
CA ALA A 183 20.35 -13.11 -11.08
C ALA A 183 19.77 -13.68 -9.78
N TYR A 184 19.74 -12.88 -8.69
CA TYR A 184 19.15 -13.29 -7.43
C TYR A 184 17.64 -13.52 -7.53
N THR A 185 16.94 -12.67 -8.27
CA THR A 185 15.49 -12.79 -8.52
C THR A 185 15.18 -14.06 -9.34
N ASP A 186 15.98 -14.33 -10.38
CA ASP A 186 15.85 -15.56 -11.19
C ASP A 186 16.09 -16.82 -10.34
N GLU A 187 17.09 -16.78 -9.46
CA GLU A 187 17.37 -17.89 -8.53
C GLU A 187 16.22 -18.09 -7.53
N GLN A 188 15.65 -17.02 -6.98
CA GLN A 188 14.48 -17.11 -6.08
C GLN A 188 13.29 -17.77 -6.80
N HIS A 189 13.04 -17.42 -8.07
CA HIS A 189 11.98 -18.03 -8.86
C HIS A 189 12.27 -19.49 -9.14
N ALA A 190 13.49 -19.84 -9.56
CA ALA A 190 13.88 -21.21 -9.85
C ALA A 190 13.73 -22.12 -8.62
N LEU A 191 14.15 -21.65 -7.45
CA LEU A 191 13.98 -22.38 -6.19
C LEU A 191 12.49 -22.57 -5.85
N PHE A 192 11.67 -21.56 -6.01
CA PHE A 192 10.23 -21.66 -5.77
C PHE A 192 9.57 -22.66 -6.72
N ALA A 193 9.86 -22.57 -8.01
CA ALA A 193 9.33 -23.51 -9.02
C ALA A 193 9.74 -24.96 -8.72
N ARG A 194 10.98 -25.16 -8.25
CA ARG A 194 11.48 -26.48 -7.83
C ARG A 194 10.74 -27.04 -6.62
N VAL A 195 10.39 -26.19 -5.61
CA VAL A 195 9.58 -26.59 -4.46
C VAL A 195 8.20 -27.04 -4.92
N VAL A 196 7.53 -26.23 -5.74
CA VAL A 196 6.18 -26.55 -6.24
C VAL A 196 6.19 -27.85 -7.02
N ALA A 197 7.14 -28.00 -7.96
CA ALA A 197 7.28 -29.22 -8.78
C ALA A 197 7.55 -30.47 -7.91
N ARG A 198 8.35 -30.35 -6.86
CA ARG A 198 8.67 -31.46 -5.97
C ARG A 198 7.44 -31.89 -5.15
N LEU A 199 6.72 -30.95 -4.53
CA LEU A 199 5.48 -31.28 -3.80
C LEU A 199 4.45 -31.94 -4.71
N GLN A 200 4.28 -31.46 -5.94
CA GLN A 200 3.35 -32.03 -6.91
C GLN A 200 3.78 -33.44 -7.34
N ALA A 201 5.07 -33.67 -7.58
CA ALA A 201 5.61 -34.99 -7.95
C ALA A 201 5.44 -36.02 -6.82
N ASP A 202 5.53 -35.57 -5.56
CA ASP A 202 5.34 -36.41 -4.38
C ASP A 202 3.84 -36.59 -4.03
N GLY A 203 2.91 -36.04 -4.86
CA GLY A 203 1.46 -36.24 -4.75
C GLY A 203 0.75 -35.28 -3.82
N PHE A 204 1.39 -34.19 -3.38
CA PHE A 204 0.79 -33.20 -2.52
C PHE A 204 0.08 -32.10 -3.32
N ALA A 205 -1.15 -31.74 -2.90
CA ALA A 205 -1.92 -30.67 -3.52
C ALA A 205 -1.35 -29.30 -3.12
N THR A 206 -0.85 -28.53 -4.08
CA THR A 206 -0.27 -27.19 -3.82
C THR A 206 -1.31 -26.06 -3.75
N GLY A 207 -2.57 -26.32 -4.15
CA GLY A 207 -3.60 -25.30 -4.23
C GLY A 207 -3.19 -24.15 -5.14
N THR A 208 -3.53 -22.92 -4.77
CA THR A 208 -3.18 -21.71 -5.55
C THR A 208 -1.70 -21.38 -5.41
N VAL A 209 -0.95 -21.46 -6.49
CA VAL A 209 0.49 -21.14 -6.55
C VAL A 209 0.69 -19.67 -6.96
N HIS A 210 1.42 -18.89 -6.18
CA HIS A 210 1.68 -17.48 -6.49
C HIS A 210 3.01 -16.96 -5.97
N CYS A 211 3.78 -16.28 -6.83
CA CYS A 211 5.10 -15.75 -6.45
C CYS A 211 5.25 -14.25 -6.72
N ALA A 212 4.73 -13.75 -7.84
CA ALA A 212 4.99 -12.43 -8.35
C ALA A 212 4.35 -11.32 -7.48
N ASN A 213 5.17 -10.35 -7.08
CA ASN A 213 4.79 -9.09 -6.45
C ASN A 213 4.56 -7.99 -7.53
N SER A 214 4.39 -6.74 -7.13
CA SER A 214 4.15 -5.60 -8.03
C SER A 214 5.17 -5.47 -9.16
N ALA A 215 6.46 -5.60 -8.86
CA ALA A 215 7.51 -5.51 -9.88
C ALA A 215 7.57 -6.77 -10.74
N ALA A 216 7.64 -7.94 -10.11
CA ALA A 216 7.83 -9.20 -10.82
C ALA A 216 6.70 -9.48 -11.84
N GLN A 217 5.44 -9.21 -11.51
CA GLN A 217 4.32 -9.52 -12.39
C GLN A 217 4.32 -8.74 -13.72
N LEU A 218 4.87 -7.53 -13.75
CA LEU A 218 4.96 -6.71 -14.95
C LEU A 218 6.29 -6.91 -15.71
N ARG A 219 7.35 -7.33 -15.00
CA ARG A 219 8.65 -7.64 -15.61
C ARG A 219 8.74 -9.05 -16.14
N HIS A 220 8.07 -10.00 -15.46
CA HIS A 220 8.09 -11.43 -15.71
C HIS A 220 6.66 -11.99 -15.73
N PRO A 221 5.82 -11.60 -16.71
CA PRO A 221 4.42 -12.07 -16.77
C PRO A 221 4.33 -13.60 -16.90
N GLU A 222 5.38 -14.26 -17.39
CA GLU A 222 5.49 -15.72 -17.45
C GLU A 222 5.56 -16.39 -16.06
N TRP A 223 5.91 -15.66 -14.99
CA TRP A 223 5.95 -16.15 -13.60
C TRP A 223 4.63 -16.00 -12.86
N ARG A 224 3.53 -15.76 -13.58
CA ARG A 224 2.22 -15.55 -12.97
C ARG A 224 1.72 -16.74 -12.14
N HIS A 225 2.12 -17.99 -12.49
CA HIS A 225 1.52 -19.22 -11.97
C HIS A 225 -0.02 -19.14 -12.04
N ASP A 226 -0.72 -19.43 -10.91
CA ASP A 226 -2.18 -19.34 -10.87
C ASP A 226 -2.65 -17.90 -10.59
N MET A 227 -1.85 -17.10 -9.88
CA MET A 227 -2.24 -15.75 -9.42
C MET A 227 -1.02 -14.86 -9.18
N THR A 228 -1.14 -13.57 -9.44
CA THR A 228 -0.15 -12.55 -9.05
C THR A 228 -0.66 -11.67 -7.92
N ARG A 229 0.23 -10.94 -7.23
CA ARG A 229 -0.14 -10.04 -6.13
C ARG A 229 0.23 -8.59 -6.47
N ALA A 230 -0.77 -7.83 -6.90
CA ALA A 230 -0.63 -6.42 -7.19
C ALA A 230 -0.80 -5.59 -5.90
N GLY A 231 0.21 -4.81 -5.54
CA GLY A 231 0.21 -3.86 -4.44
C GLY A 231 0.31 -2.43 -4.96
N ILE A 232 1.45 -1.79 -4.76
CA ILE A 232 1.67 -0.36 -5.04
C ILE A 232 1.29 0.07 -6.46
N ILE A 233 1.44 -0.80 -7.45
CA ILE A 233 1.09 -0.50 -8.85
C ILE A 233 -0.42 -0.35 -9.08
N LEU A 234 -1.29 -0.91 -8.22
CA LEU A 234 -2.73 -0.63 -8.25
C LEU A 234 -3.00 0.84 -7.97
N TYR A 235 -2.20 1.43 -7.07
CA TYR A 235 -2.32 2.82 -6.65
C TYR A 235 -1.56 3.78 -7.58
N GLY A 236 -1.04 3.27 -8.69
CA GLY A 236 -0.42 4.07 -9.74
C GLY A 236 0.97 4.59 -9.41
N LEU A 237 1.67 3.89 -8.51
CA LEU A 237 3.03 4.22 -8.09
C LEU A 237 4.00 3.13 -8.51
N ASP A 238 5.21 3.51 -8.86
CA ASP A 238 6.27 2.59 -9.23
C ASP A 238 6.81 1.83 -8.00
N PRO A 239 7.23 0.57 -8.14
CA PRO A 239 7.72 -0.23 -7.03
C PRO A 239 9.10 0.23 -6.52
N SER A 240 9.89 0.91 -7.34
CA SER A 240 11.18 1.51 -7.00
C SER A 240 11.54 2.63 -7.98
N ASP A 241 12.66 3.31 -7.73
CA ASP A 241 13.21 4.30 -8.67
C ASP A 241 13.83 3.66 -9.92
N ASP A 242 14.28 2.41 -9.83
CA ASP A 242 14.92 1.67 -10.92
C ASP A 242 13.92 1.10 -11.92
N VAL A 243 12.71 0.76 -11.47
CA VAL A 243 11.68 0.07 -12.26
C VAL A 243 10.44 0.95 -12.37
N ARG A 244 10.17 1.44 -13.58
CA ARG A 244 9.07 2.37 -13.85
C ARG A 244 8.11 1.81 -14.88
N PHE A 245 6.83 2.09 -14.67
CA PHE A 245 5.73 1.70 -15.53
C PHE A 245 4.91 2.93 -15.95
N PRO A 246 5.29 3.62 -17.05
CA PRO A 246 4.71 4.93 -17.40
C PRO A 246 3.21 4.93 -17.69
N ALA A 247 2.59 3.75 -17.86
CA ALA A 247 1.15 3.62 -18.05
C ALA A 247 0.34 3.71 -16.76
N LEU A 248 1.00 3.60 -15.59
CA LEU A 248 0.34 3.72 -14.30
C LEU A 248 -0.07 5.16 -14.01
N GLN A 249 -1.24 5.34 -13.43
CA GLN A 249 -1.82 6.64 -13.09
C GLN A 249 -1.91 6.75 -11.56
N PRO A 250 -1.24 7.74 -10.93
CA PRO A 250 -1.37 7.95 -9.49
C PRO A 250 -2.82 8.15 -9.07
N VAL A 251 -3.25 7.39 -8.07
CA VAL A 251 -4.65 7.35 -7.61
C VAL A 251 -4.92 8.44 -6.57
N MET A 252 -3.90 8.82 -5.78
CA MET A 252 -4.06 9.75 -4.66
C MET A 252 -3.51 11.14 -4.96
N SER A 253 -4.26 12.17 -4.53
CA SER A 253 -3.79 13.54 -4.37
C SER A 253 -4.13 14.03 -2.96
N LEU A 254 -3.15 14.55 -2.22
CA LEU A 254 -3.41 15.22 -0.94
C LEU A 254 -3.65 16.69 -1.19
N LYS A 255 -4.74 17.22 -0.64
CA LYS A 255 -5.16 18.62 -0.78
C LYS A 255 -5.44 19.28 0.55
N CYS A 256 -5.32 20.59 0.57
CA CYS A 256 -5.73 21.41 1.71
C CYS A 256 -6.17 22.80 1.23
N VAL A 257 -6.43 23.73 2.16
CA VAL A 257 -6.75 25.11 1.83
C VAL A 257 -5.79 26.11 2.48
N VAL A 258 -5.66 27.27 1.84
CA VAL A 258 -5.03 28.45 2.44
C VAL A 258 -5.94 28.97 3.58
N THR A 259 -5.40 29.07 4.78
CA THR A 259 -6.13 29.60 5.94
C THR A 259 -5.82 31.05 6.24
N PHE A 260 -4.60 31.50 5.89
CA PHE A 260 -4.16 32.87 6.17
C PHE A 260 -3.10 33.30 5.15
N VAL A 261 -3.06 34.57 4.82
CA VAL A 261 -2.01 35.19 3.98
C VAL A 261 -1.51 36.46 4.68
N LYS A 262 -0.20 36.65 4.69
CA LYS A 262 0.43 37.85 5.29
C LYS A 262 1.65 38.28 4.49
N ASP A 263 1.93 39.57 4.57
CA ASP A 263 3.16 40.16 4.04
C ASP A 263 4.24 40.17 5.14
N LEU A 264 5.47 39.86 4.78
CA LEU A 264 6.65 39.92 5.64
C LEU A 264 7.62 41.00 5.13
N GLN A 265 8.13 41.75 6.07
CA GLN A 265 9.25 42.68 5.80
C GLN A 265 10.60 42.01 6.05
N PRO A 266 11.71 42.50 5.43
CA PRO A 266 13.01 41.96 5.73
C PRO A 266 13.32 41.92 7.23
N GLY A 267 13.95 40.84 7.70
CA GLY A 267 14.23 40.59 9.11
C GLY A 267 13.14 39.88 9.89
N GLN A 268 11.92 39.77 9.37
CA GLN A 268 10.85 39.02 10.02
C GLN A 268 11.02 37.52 9.80
N SER A 269 10.78 36.74 10.84
CA SER A 269 10.99 35.27 10.81
C SER A 269 9.67 34.50 10.81
N VAL A 270 9.74 33.22 10.36
CA VAL A 270 8.60 32.31 10.23
C VAL A 270 8.88 31.02 10.98
N SER A 271 7.85 30.50 11.64
CA SER A 271 7.77 29.17 12.24
C SER A 271 8.70 28.91 13.44
N TYR A 272 8.61 27.67 13.96
CA TYR A 272 9.36 27.23 15.13
C TYR A 272 10.89 27.35 14.93
N GLY A 273 11.57 27.85 15.95
CA GLY A 273 13.00 28.03 15.95
C GLY A 273 13.49 29.15 15.04
N ARG A 274 12.57 29.93 14.44
CA ARG A 274 12.88 31.06 13.56
C ARG A 274 13.91 30.66 12.48
N THR A 275 13.76 29.47 11.93
CA THR A 275 14.71 28.87 10.97
C THR A 275 14.64 29.51 9.57
N PHE A 276 13.63 30.34 9.34
CA PHE A 276 13.49 31.16 8.14
C PHE A 276 13.33 32.62 8.54
N THR A 277 14.08 33.50 7.88
CA THR A 277 13.97 34.96 8.01
C THR A 277 13.85 35.55 6.62
N ALA A 278 12.87 36.43 6.42
CA ALA A 278 12.68 37.11 5.14
C ALA A 278 13.86 38.06 4.86
N GLU A 279 14.52 37.93 3.71
CA GLU A 279 15.59 38.80 3.26
C GLU A 279 15.08 39.94 2.39
N ARG A 280 13.89 39.78 1.82
CA ARG A 280 13.19 40.78 0.98
C ARG A 280 11.70 40.84 1.42
N PRO A 281 10.95 41.84 0.98
CA PRO A 281 9.50 41.81 1.13
C PRO A 281 8.93 40.50 0.51
N MET A 282 8.14 39.75 1.27
CA MET A 282 7.61 38.46 0.87
C MET A 282 6.11 38.37 1.23
N ARG A 283 5.40 37.54 0.50
CA ARG A 283 4.04 37.14 0.80
C ARG A 283 4.01 35.65 1.18
N VAL A 284 3.49 35.36 2.36
CA VAL A 284 3.48 34.00 2.92
C VAL A 284 2.04 33.57 3.16
N ALA A 285 1.69 32.37 2.63
CA ALA A 285 0.43 31.71 2.94
C ALA A 285 0.63 30.65 4.02
N THR A 286 -0.31 30.55 4.95
CA THR A 286 -0.45 29.42 5.87
C THR A 286 -1.51 28.48 5.33
N VAL A 287 -1.22 27.18 5.30
CA VAL A 287 -2.13 26.11 4.85
C VAL A 287 -2.36 25.11 5.97
N CYS A 288 -3.56 24.50 5.99
CA CYS A 288 -3.98 23.58 7.05
C CYS A 288 -3.60 22.12 6.74
N VAL A 289 -2.30 21.87 6.67
CA VAL A 289 -1.70 20.54 6.60
C VAL A 289 -0.38 20.53 7.34
N GLY A 290 -0.11 19.49 8.11
CA GLY A 290 1.12 19.32 8.85
C GLY A 290 1.49 17.86 9.06
N TYR A 291 2.46 17.60 9.97
CA TYR A 291 2.93 16.24 10.17
C TYR A 291 1.92 15.32 10.86
N ALA A 292 0.91 15.85 11.54
CA ALA A 292 -0.17 15.04 12.09
C ALA A 292 -1.19 14.58 11.04
N ASP A 293 -1.11 15.12 9.81
CA ASP A 293 -1.88 14.67 8.65
C ASP A 293 -1.11 13.65 7.80
N GLY A 294 0.20 13.51 8.06
CA GLY A 294 1.10 12.65 7.29
C GLY A 294 2.08 13.42 6.39
N TYR A 295 2.06 14.77 6.37
CA TYR A 295 3.03 15.56 5.61
C TYR A 295 4.37 15.63 6.35
N PRO A 296 5.46 15.03 5.82
CA PRO A 296 6.70 14.85 6.58
C PRO A 296 7.34 16.15 7.07
N ARG A 297 7.68 16.22 8.37
CA ARG A 297 8.36 17.39 8.95
C ARG A 297 9.75 17.66 8.31
N ARG A 298 10.37 16.64 7.71
CA ARG A 298 11.64 16.78 6.97
C ARG A 298 11.53 17.68 5.75
N LEU A 299 10.32 17.93 5.23
CA LEU A 299 10.07 18.84 4.09
C LEU A 299 10.14 20.34 4.46
N SER A 300 10.57 20.66 5.68
CA SER A 300 10.82 22.03 6.15
C SER A 300 11.93 22.73 5.36
N GLY A 301 11.95 24.07 5.41
CA GLY A 301 13.08 24.88 4.94
C GLY A 301 13.27 24.89 3.43
N GLY A 302 12.21 24.85 2.65
CA GLY A 302 12.26 24.94 1.18
C GLY A 302 12.38 23.58 0.48
N LEU A 303 12.50 22.47 1.23
CA LEU A 303 12.61 21.15 0.64
C LEU A 303 11.27 20.68 0.03
N GLY A 304 10.17 20.92 0.73
CA GLY A 304 8.81 20.62 0.23
C GLY A 304 8.29 21.71 -0.69
N VAL A 305 7.56 21.31 -1.71
CA VAL A 305 6.91 22.22 -2.68
C VAL A 305 5.48 21.79 -2.90
N MET A 306 4.52 22.68 -2.62
CA MET A 306 3.11 22.50 -2.93
C MET A 306 2.73 23.26 -4.20
N ASN A 307 1.48 23.10 -4.66
CA ASN A 307 0.97 23.82 -5.82
C ASN A 307 -0.26 24.66 -5.45
N ILE A 308 -0.26 25.93 -5.86
CA ILE A 308 -1.39 26.83 -5.75
C ILE A 308 -1.60 27.50 -7.12
N HIS A 309 -2.80 27.41 -7.68
CA HIS A 309 -3.15 27.96 -8.97
C HIS A 309 -2.23 27.53 -10.14
N GLY A 310 -1.67 26.33 -10.09
CA GLY A 310 -0.72 25.84 -11.10
C GLY A 310 0.73 26.29 -10.86
N HIS A 311 1.02 27.03 -9.80
CA HIS A 311 2.36 27.54 -9.47
C HIS A 311 2.95 26.78 -8.28
N ALA A 312 4.27 26.56 -8.34
CA ALA A 312 5.04 25.97 -7.25
C ALA A 312 5.17 26.93 -6.07
N ALA A 313 4.80 26.48 -4.88
CA ALA A 313 4.87 27.22 -3.63
C ALA A 313 5.77 26.48 -2.63
N PRO A 314 7.04 26.89 -2.46
CA PRO A 314 7.96 26.21 -1.55
C PRO A 314 7.61 26.44 -0.08
N VAL A 315 7.89 25.43 0.75
CA VAL A 315 7.71 25.52 2.21
C VAL A 315 8.72 26.48 2.81
N VAL A 316 8.26 27.43 3.62
CA VAL A 316 9.12 28.34 4.38
C VAL A 316 9.05 28.06 5.88
N GLY A 317 10.20 28.03 6.55
CA GLY A 317 10.31 27.65 7.94
C GLY A 317 10.02 26.15 8.17
N ARG A 318 9.59 25.80 9.38
CA ARG A 318 9.31 24.40 9.76
C ARG A 318 7.87 24.03 9.52
N VAL A 319 7.62 22.83 8.99
CA VAL A 319 6.31 22.16 9.00
C VAL A 319 5.89 21.97 10.45
N CYS A 320 4.69 22.43 10.80
CA CYS A 320 4.12 22.31 12.13
C CYS A 320 3.22 21.06 12.24
N MET A 321 2.56 20.86 13.37
CA MET A 321 1.67 19.72 13.59
C MET A 321 0.50 19.73 12.59
N ASP A 322 -0.17 20.88 12.46
CA ASP A 322 -1.44 21.03 11.73
C ASP A 322 -1.35 22.11 10.63
N GLN A 323 -0.22 22.76 10.46
CA GLN A 323 -0.06 23.89 9.55
C GLN A 323 1.33 23.92 8.92
N THR A 324 1.38 24.44 7.68
CA THR A 324 2.61 24.67 6.93
C THR A 324 2.56 26.07 6.29
N MET A 325 3.70 26.74 6.19
CA MET A 325 3.81 28.05 5.56
C MET A 325 4.50 27.92 4.22
N LEU A 326 4.00 28.65 3.22
CA LEU A 326 4.45 28.61 1.84
C LEU A 326 4.85 30.02 1.37
N ASP A 327 5.93 30.13 0.61
CA ASP A 327 6.24 31.35 -0.15
C ASP A 327 5.27 31.45 -1.33
N VAL A 328 4.47 32.50 -1.35
CA VAL A 328 3.53 32.80 -2.41
C VAL A 328 3.76 34.19 -3.00
N THR A 329 4.97 34.73 -2.84
CA THR A 329 5.33 36.09 -3.26
C THR A 329 5.03 36.31 -4.73
N ASP A 330 5.38 35.37 -5.57
CA ASP A 330 5.27 35.48 -7.02
C ASP A 330 3.99 34.80 -7.58
N ILE A 331 3.08 34.35 -6.67
CA ILE A 331 1.81 33.72 -7.07
C ILE A 331 0.67 34.73 -6.96
N PRO A 332 0.02 35.07 -8.07
CA PRO A 332 -1.02 36.09 -8.06
C PRO A 332 -2.32 35.61 -7.35
N ASN A 333 -2.99 36.57 -6.69
CA ASN A 333 -4.33 36.41 -6.15
C ASN A 333 -4.50 35.30 -5.11
N VAL A 334 -3.44 34.86 -4.42
CA VAL A 334 -3.55 33.90 -3.32
C VAL A 334 -4.32 34.54 -2.17
N LYS A 335 -5.35 33.86 -1.69
CA LYS A 335 -6.22 34.30 -0.58
C LYS A 335 -6.74 33.12 0.23
N MET A 336 -7.27 33.39 1.42
CA MET A 336 -7.94 32.41 2.27
C MET A 336 -9.01 31.65 1.47
N GLY A 337 -9.08 30.32 1.64
CA GLY A 337 -9.98 29.41 0.98
C GLY A 337 -9.49 28.89 -0.39
N ASN A 338 -8.35 29.38 -0.92
CA ASN A 338 -7.78 28.77 -2.13
C ASN A 338 -7.32 27.33 -1.86
N GLU A 339 -7.62 26.45 -2.80
CA GLU A 339 -7.19 25.06 -2.76
C GLU A 339 -5.70 24.94 -3.07
N VAL A 340 -5.04 24.05 -2.36
CA VAL A 340 -3.61 23.75 -2.48
C VAL A 340 -3.46 22.26 -2.74
N THR A 341 -2.74 21.86 -3.77
CA THR A 341 -2.31 20.49 -3.95
C THR A 341 -0.98 20.28 -3.21
N VAL A 342 -1.04 19.47 -2.15
CA VAL A 342 0.11 19.18 -1.28
C VAL A 342 1.06 18.22 -1.98
N PHE A 343 0.51 17.14 -2.55
CA PHE A 343 1.22 16.23 -3.47
C PHE A 343 0.21 15.49 -4.36
N GLY A 344 0.72 14.91 -5.44
CA GLY A 344 -0.06 14.11 -6.40
C GLY A 344 -0.05 14.70 -7.81
N PRO A 345 -0.88 14.19 -8.73
CA PRO A 345 -1.00 14.72 -10.08
C PRO A 345 -1.30 16.22 -10.10
N GLY A 346 -0.48 16.99 -10.84
CA GLY A 346 -0.59 18.45 -10.88
C GLY A 346 -0.11 19.19 -9.64
N GLY A 347 0.49 18.48 -8.67
CA GLY A 347 1.15 19.04 -7.50
C GLY A 347 2.53 19.66 -7.79
N GLY A 348 3.11 20.32 -6.78
CA GLY A 348 4.52 20.68 -6.79
C GLY A 348 5.41 19.46 -6.56
N ASP A 349 5.01 18.63 -5.61
CA ASP A 349 5.62 17.33 -5.31
C ASP A 349 4.68 16.17 -5.65
N THR A 350 5.27 14.98 -5.87
CA THR A 350 4.59 13.69 -5.94
C THR A 350 4.96 12.84 -4.72
N ALA A 351 4.30 11.70 -4.51
CA ALA A 351 4.71 10.75 -3.47
C ALA A 351 6.17 10.29 -3.65
N ASP A 352 6.61 10.09 -4.91
CA ASP A 352 7.99 9.70 -5.23
C ASP A 352 9.00 10.82 -4.92
N THR A 353 8.71 12.07 -5.32
CA THR A 353 9.61 13.19 -5.03
C THR A 353 9.71 13.48 -3.54
N ILE A 354 8.62 13.36 -2.79
CA ILE A 354 8.62 13.44 -1.32
C ILE A 354 9.49 12.32 -0.73
N ALA A 355 9.29 11.09 -1.18
CA ALA A 355 10.06 9.94 -0.73
C ALA A 355 11.58 10.16 -0.94
N ALA A 356 11.99 10.57 -2.14
CA ALA A 356 13.38 10.88 -2.45
C ALA A 356 13.95 11.99 -1.54
N LYS A 357 13.19 13.09 -1.36
CA LYS A 357 13.59 14.22 -0.49
C LYS A 357 13.69 13.83 0.99
N THR A 358 12.90 12.87 1.43
CA THR A 358 12.86 12.42 2.82
C THR A 358 13.67 11.14 3.09
N GLN A 359 14.30 10.58 2.04
CA GLN A 359 15.11 9.35 2.08
C GLN A 359 14.31 8.13 2.54
N THR A 360 13.16 7.92 1.91
CA THR A 360 12.27 6.78 2.11
C THR A 360 11.67 6.34 0.77
N ILE A 361 10.59 5.56 0.79
CA ILE A 361 9.88 5.05 -0.38
C ILE A 361 8.46 5.61 -0.46
N ASN A 362 7.91 5.69 -1.68
CA ASN A 362 6.56 6.21 -1.93
C ASN A 362 5.46 5.46 -1.14
N TYR A 363 5.67 4.18 -0.83
CA TYR A 363 4.80 3.38 0.04
C TYR A 363 4.59 4.04 1.41
N GLU A 364 5.68 4.51 2.06
CA GLU A 364 5.62 5.15 3.37
C GLU A 364 4.84 6.47 3.30
N ILE A 365 5.01 7.23 2.21
CA ILE A 365 4.33 8.50 2.04
C ILE A 365 2.81 8.31 1.98
N VAL A 366 2.32 7.41 1.14
CA VAL A 366 0.86 7.21 1.00
C VAL A 366 0.26 6.47 2.20
N CYS A 367 0.96 5.46 2.76
CA CYS A 367 0.53 4.77 3.98
C CYS A 367 0.56 5.67 5.23
N GLY A 368 1.36 6.74 5.21
CA GLY A 368 1.55 7.65 6.33
C GLY A 368 0.41 8.65 6.53
N LEU A 369 -0.58 8.72 5.64
CA LEU A 369 -1.73 9.61 5.83
C LEU A 369 -2.56 9.20 7.04
N ALA A 370 -2.74 10.17 7.94
CA ALA A 370 -3.49 9.95 9.17
C ALA A 370 -4.97 9.66 8.90
N ARG A 371 -5.60 8.91 9.82
CA ARG A 371 -7.03 8.57 9.74
C ARG A 371 -7.94 9.81 9.80
N ARG A 372 -7.48 10.90 10.43
CA ARG A 372 -8.22 12.16 10.50
C ARG A 372 -8.35 12.89 9.14
N VAL A 373 -7.57 12.50 8.13
CA VAL A 373 -7.66 13.07 6.78
C VAL A 373 -8.79 12.36 6.04
N PRO A 374 -9.89 13.03 5.68
CA PRO A 374 -10.99 12.40 4.94
C PRO A 374 -10.53 11.90 3.57
N ARG A 375 -11.07 10.76 3.12
CA ARG A 375 -10.89 10.25 1.75
C ARG A 375 -12.09 10.67 0.91
N VAL A 376 -11.83 11.38 -0.17
CA VAL A 376 -12.84 11.88 -1.13
C VAL A 376 -12.69 11.08 -2.40
N TYR A 377 -13.56 10.10 -2.61
CA TYR A 377 -13.52 9.24 -3.79
C TYR A 377 -14.17 9.92 -4.98
N LYS A 378 -13.45 9.86 -6.10
CA LYS A 378 -13.91 10.41 -7.39
C LYS A 378 -13.98 9.30 -8.43
N GLU A 379 -15.03 9.31 -9.21
CA GLU A 379 -15.17 8.47 -10.39
C GLU A 379 -15.59 9.33 -11.58
N ASN A 380 -14.86 9.25 -12.69
CA ASN A 380 -15.06 10.09 -13.87
C ASN A 380 -15.08 11.60 -13.52
N GLY A 381 -14.19 12.02 -12.63
CA GLY A 381 -14.04 13.40 -12.17
C GLY A 381 -15.12 13.91 -11.21
N LYS A 382 -16.10 13.08 -10.83
CA LYS A 382 -17.19 13.44 -9.91
C LYS A 382 -16.99 12.76 -8.56
N ILE A 383 -17.25 13.49 -7.47
CA ILE A 383 -17.26 12.91 -6.12
C ILE A 383 -18.41 11.89 -6.04
N CYS A 384 -18.10 10.65 -5.72
CA CYS A 384 -19.07 9.57 -5.51
C CYS A 384 -19.23 9.21 -4.04
N GLU A 385 -18.19 9.40 -3.22
CA GLU A 385 -18.21 9.05 -1.80
C GLU A 385 -17.25 9.95 -1.01
N ILE A 386 -17.55 10.22 0.25
CA ILE A 386 -16.65 10.85 1.22
C ILE A 386 -16.64 9.97 2.45
N TRP A 387 -15.46 9.52 2.85
CA TRP A 387 -15.21 8.76 4.07
C TRP A 387 -14.45 9.60 5.08
N ASN A 388 -14.97 9.70 6.30
CA ASN A 388 -14.33 10.42 7.41
C ASN A 388 -14.39 9.56 8.68
N ASP A 389 -13.28 8.96 9.07
CA ASP A 389 -13.17 8.09 10.25
C ASP A 389 -13.57 8.78 11.57
N LEU A 390 -13.52 10.11 11.64
CA LEU A 390 -13.88 10.86 12.85
C LEU A 390 -15.39 11.12 12.98
N GLU A 391 -16.15 10.93 11.91
CA GLU A 391 -17.59 11.20 11.87
C GLU A 391 -18.43 9.93 11.83
N GLU A 392 -17.79 8.76 11.62
CA GLU A 392 -18.45 7.46 11.68
C GLU A 392 -18.35 6.87 13.08
N THR A 393 -19.41 7.04 13.86
CA THR A 393 -19.67 6.37 15.15
C THR A 393 -20.85 5.42 15.05
#